data_5a610fdf9e04f515780c7b1b569a731b
#
_entry.id   5a610fdf9e04f515780c7b1b569a731b
#
_cell.length_a   1.000
_cell.length_b   1.000
_cell.length_c   1.000
_cell.angle_alpha   90.00
_cell.angle_beta   90.00
_cell.angle_gamma   90.00
#
_symmetry.space_group_name_H-M   'P 1'
#
loop_
_entity.id
_entity.type
_entity.pdbx_description
1 polymer ?
#
loop_
_entity_poly.entity_id
_entity_poly.type
_entity_poly.pdbx_seq_one_letter_code
_entity_poly.pdbx_strand_id
1 'polypeptide(L)'
;MNTRKKTQFMTMTALLTAIAILIPIVMPFKIVIPPASYTLGSHIAIFIAMFLSPLIAVFVILASSFGFLMAGYPMVIVFRAFSHISFGALGALYLQKFPDTLDKPKSSWVFNFVLAVVHALAEVLACVLFYATSGTNVENMFYVLFVLVGFGTIIHSMVDYTLALAVYKVLRKRR
;
A
#
# COMPACT_ATOMS: atom_id res chain seq x y z
N MET A 1 -12.43 -3.05 24.89
CA MET A 1 -12.92 -2.13 23.84
C MET A 1 -14.43 -2.11 23.88
N ASN A 2 -15.08 -0.94 24.00
CA ASN A 2 -16.54 -0.77 24.02
C ASN A 2 -17.14 -1.23 22.67
N THR A 3 -18.39 -1.74 22.67
CA THR A 3 -19.12 -2.24 21.49
C THR A 3 -19.10 -1.26 20.32
N ARG A 4 -19.36 0.03 20.58
CA ARG A 4 -19.29 1.09 19.57
C ARG A 4 -17.92 1.19 18.88
N LYS A 5 -16.84 1.11 19.65
CA LYS A 5 -15.46 1.15 19.11
C LYS A 5 -15.14 -0.11 18.28
N LYS A 6 -15.67 -1.28 18.69
CA LYS A 6 -15.54 -2.53 17.92
C LYS A 6 -16.25 -2.42 16.58
N THR A 7 -17.49 -1.95 16.57
CA THR A 7 -18.27 -1.76 15.34
C THR A 7 -17.58 -0.77 14.39
N GLN A 8 -17.12 0.39 14.89
CA GLN A 8 -16.38 1.35 14.07
C GLN A 8 -15.11 0.76 13.47
N PHE A 9 -14.32 0.02 14.26
CA PHE A 9 -13.14 -0.68 13.77
C PHE A 9 -13.48 -1.65 12.63
N MET A 10 -14.46 -2.52 12.84
CA MET A 10 -14.88 -3.52 11.84
C MET A 10 -15.40 -2.86 10.56
N THR A 11 -16.27 -1.84 10.69
CA THR A 11 -16.84 -1.14 9.53
C THR A 11 -15.76 -0.42 8.73
N MET A 12 -14.84 0.30 9.38
CA MET A 12 -13.75 1.00 8.70
C MET A 12 -12.80 0.00 8.00
N THR A 13 -12.45 -1.08 8.68
CA THR A 13 -11.58 -2.12 8.09
C THR A 13 -12.25 -2.75 6.87
N ALA A 14 -13.52 -3.15 6.98
CA ALA A 14 -14.26 -3.76 5.87
C ALA A 14 -14.41 -2.80 4.67
N LEU A 15 -14.77 -1.54 4.92
CA LEU A 15 -14.91 -0.53 3.85
C LEU A 15 -13.58 -0.26 3.14
N LEU A 16 -12.50 -0.05 3.90
CA LEU A 16 -11.19 0.20 3.31
C LEU A 16 -10.65 -1.04 2.57
N THR A 17 -10.92 -2.24 3.06
CA THR A 17 -10.58 -3.49 2.35
C THR A 17 -11.31 -3.58 1.01
N ALA A 18 -12.62 -3.32 1.01
CA ALA A 18 -13.40 -3.33 -0.23
C ALA A 18 -12.87 -2.31 -1.25
N ILE A 19 -12.55 -1.09 -0.82
CA ILE A 19 -11.96 -0.05 -1.68
C ILE A 19 -10.58 -0.49 -2.19
N ALA A 20 -9.73 -1.08 -1.33
CA ALA A 20 -8.40 -1.56 -1.72
C ALA A 20 -8.45 -2.66 -2.80
N ILE A 21 -9.48 -3.50 -2.78
CA ILE A 21 -9.69 -4.55 -3.80
C ILE A 21 -10.30 -3.96 -5.08
N LEU A 22 -11.30 -3.08 -4.93
CA LEU A 22 -12.07 -2.57 -6.08
C LEU A 22 -11.28 -1.60 -6.95
N ILE A 23 -10.48 -0.70 -6.37
CA ILE A 23 -9.74 0.31 -7.16
C ILE A 23 -8.87 -0.34 -8.23
N PRO A 24 -8.00 -1.34 -7.95
CA PRO A 24 -7.20 -1.99 -8.99
C PRO A 24 -8.02 -2.69 -10.08
N ILE A 25 -9.25 -3.09 -9.78
CA ILE A 25 -10.14 -3.76 -10.74
C ILE A 25 -10.81 -2.74 -11.67
N VAL A 26 -11.41 -1.69 -11.10
CA VAL A 26 -12.32 -0.79 -11.84
C VAL A 26 -11.66 0.48 -12.38
N MET A 27 -10.49 0.88 -11.83
CA MET A 27 -9.81 2.11 -12.23
C MET A 27 -9.26 2.00 -13.65
N PRO A 28 -9.66 2.91 -14.58
CA PRO A 28 -9.14 2.89 -15.96
C PRO A 28 -7.71 3.42 -16.07
N PHE A 29 -7.27 4.29 -15.15
CA PHE A 29 -5.92 4.86 -15.16
C PHE A 29 -4.91 3.90 -14.54
N LYS A 30 -4.39 2.99 -15.37
CA LYS A 30 -3.38 2.01 -14.97
C LYS A 30 -2.36 1.78 -16.07
N ILE A 31 -1.12 1.54 -15.64
CA ILE A 31 0.01 1.15 -16.49
C ILE A 31 0.38 -0.28 -16.09
N VAL A 32 0.34 -1.20 -17.05
CA VAL A 32 0.68 -2.61 -16.82
C VAL A 32 1.88 -2.97 -17.71
N ILE A 33 3.02 -3.17 -17.07
CA ILE A 33 4.28 -3.63 -17.70
C ILE A 33 4.80 -4.78 -16.82
N PRO A 34 4.42 -6.02 -17.11
CA PRO A 34 4.74 -7.15 -16.22
C PRO A 34 6.22 -7.23 -15.85
N PRO A 35 6.57 -7.51 -14.58
CA PRO A 35 5.69 -7.79 -13.44
C PRO A 35 5.13 -6.56 -12.74
N ALA A 36 5.44 -5.36 -13.23
CA ALA A 36 4.95 -4.10 -12.66
C ALA A 36 3.52 -3.80 -13.12
N SER A 37 2.71 -3.30 -12.19
CA SER A 37 1.35 -2.81 -12.46
C SER A 37 1.07 -1.66 -11.51
N TYR A 38 0.73 -0.50 -12.07
CA TYR A 38 0.49 0.74 -11.33
C TYR A 38 -0.91 1.24 -11.66
N THR A 39 -1.80 1.13 -10.70
CA THR A 39 -3.17 1.65 -10.81
C THR A 39 -3.31 2.87 -9.92
N LEU A 40 -3.63 4.01 -10.50
CA LEU A 40 -3.79 5.26 -9.76
C LEU A 40 -4.75 5.07 -8.58
N GLY A 41 -4.26 5.40 -7.39
CA GLY A 41 -5.05 5.33 -6.17
C GLY A 41 -5.16 3.93 -5.53
N SER A 42 -4.46 2.92 -6.05
CA SER A 42 -4.55 1.54 -5.51
C SER A 42 -4.15 1.44 -4.04
N HIS A 43 -3.27 2.31 -3.56
CA HIS A 43 -2.83 2.32 -2.17
C HIS A 43 -3.56 3.35 -1.29
N ILE A 44 -4.51 4.15 -1.83
CA ILE A 44 -5.23 5.18 -1.04
C ILE A 44 -5.87 4.57 0.20
N ALA A 45 -6.56 3.43 0.05
CA ALA A 45 -7.23 2.78 1.18
C ALA A 45 -6.24 2.27 2.23
N ILE A 46 -5.08 1.75 1.80
CA ILE A 46 -4.00 1.28 2.69
C ILE A 46 -3.38 2.45 3.45
N PHE A 47 -3.09 3.57 2.77
CA PHE A 47 -2.57 4.78 3.43
C PHE A 47 -3.58 5.38 4.41
N ILE A 48 -4.86 5.44 4.06
CA ILE A 48 -5.90 5.89 5.00
C ILE A 48 -5.97 4.95 6.21
N ALA A 49 -5.92 3.63 6.02
CA ALA A 49 -5.86 2.65 7.09
C ALA A 49 -4.65 2.89 8.01
N MET A 50 -3.48 3.14 7.42
CA MET A 50 -2.24 3.49 8.12
C MET A 50 -2.37 4.79 8.95
N PHE A 51 -3.05 5.82 8.42
CA PHE A 51 -3.30 7.07 9.16
C PHE A 51 -4.26 6.89 10.33
N LEU A 52 -5.10 5.86 10.30
CA LEU A 52 -6.07 5.57 11.36
C LEU A 52 -5.49 4.72 12.49
N SER A 53 -4.84 3.60 12.17
CA SER A 53 -4.33 2.67 13.17
C SER A 53 -3.45 1.57 12.55
N PRO A 54 -2.38 1.12 13.23
CA PRO A 54 -1.60 -0.03 12.79
C PRO A 54 -2.43 -1.29 12.61
N LEU A 55 -3.36 -1.54 13.51
CA LEU A 55 -4.21 -2.72 13.44
C LEU A 55 -5.13 -2.69 12.23
N ILE A 56 -5.75 -1.54 11.93
CA ILE A 56 -6.57 -1.37 10.71
C ILE A 56 -5.70 -1.56 9.46
N ALA A 57 -4.50 -0.96 9.42
CA ALA A 57 -3.59 -1.09 8.29
C ALA A 57 -3.24 -2.56 8.01
N VAL A 58 -2.84 -3.31 9.03
CA VAL A 58 -2.49 -4.73 8.89
C VAL A 58 -3.67 -5.55 8.39
N PHE A 59 -4.85 -5.38 8.96
CA PHE A 59 -6.04 -6.13 8.52
C PHE A 59 -6.46 -5.78 7.09
N VAL A 60 -6.43 -4.48 6.71
CA VAL A 60 -6.76 -4.05 5.34
C VAL A 60 -5.79 -4.65 4.33
N ILE A 61 -4.48 -4.62 4.63
CA ILE A 61 -3.45 -5.19 3.74
C ILE A 61 -3.64 -6.70 3.59
N LEU A 62 -3.75 -7.43 4.69
CA LEU A 62 -3.93 -8.88 4.63
C LEU A 62 -5.22 -9.25 3.88
N ALA A 63 -6.34 -8.64 4.24
CA ALA A 63 -7.63 -8.95 3.62
C ALA A 63 -7.66 -8.57 2.12
N SER A 64 -7.07 -7.43 1.72
CA SER A 64 -6.98 -7.06 0.30
C SER A 64 -6.05 -7.96 -0.49
N SER A 65 -4.94 -8.43 0.09
CA SER A 65 -4.03 -9.39 -0.55
C SER A 65 -4.71 -10.74 -0.80
N PHE A 66 -5.49 -11.24 0.16
CA PHE A 66 -6.35 -12.42 -0.05
C PHE A 66 -7.45 -12.13 -1.07
N GLY A 67 -8.01 -10.93 -1.09
CA GLY A 67 -8.97 -10.51 -2.11
C GLY A 67 -8.40 -10.57 -3.51
N PHE A 68 -7.15 -10.16 -3.73
CA PHE A 68 -6.47 -10.29 -5.02
C PHE A 68 -6.25 -11.75 -5.41
N LEU A 69 -5.88 -12.61 -4.46
CA LEU A 69 -5.76 -14.05 -4.70
C LEU A 69 -7.09 -14.63 -5.19
N MET A 70 -8.19 -14.31 -4.51
CA MET A 70 -9.53 -14.78 -4.87
C MET A 70 -10.03 -14.19 -6.21
N ALA A 71 -9.61 -12.99 -6.56
CA ALA A 71 -9.92 -12.32 -7.82
C ALA A 71 -9.08 -12.85 -9.00
N GLY A 72 -8.18 -13.83 -8.77
CA GLY A 72 -7.37 -14.47 -9.83
C GLY A 72 -6.20 -13.64 -10.32
N TYR A 73 -5.70 -12.69 -9.53
CA TYR A 73 -4.49 -11.96 -9.88
C TYR A 73 -3.26 -12.87 -9.95
N PRO A 74 -2.28 -12.59 -10.83
CA PRO A 74 -1.02 -13.34 -10.87
C PRO A 74 -0.34 -13.39 -9.49
N MET A 75 0.20 -14.55 -9.13
CA MET A 75 0.78 -14.76 -7.79
C MET A 75 1.86 -13.73 -7.42
N VAL A 76 2.66 -13.27 -8.39
CA VAL A 76 3.65 -12.21 -8.14
C VAL A 76 2.98 -10.91 -7.64
N ILE A 77 1.81 -10.55 -8.15
CA ILE A 77 1.04 -9.38 -7.69
C ILE A 77 0.49 -9.64 -6.28
N VAL A 78 0.03 -10.85 -5.99
CA VAL A 78 -0.44 -11.23 -4.65
C VAL A 78 0.70 -11.13 -3.62
N PHE A 79 1.90 -11.63 -3.93
CA PHE A 79 3.08 -11.50 -3.06
C PHE A 79 3.49 -10.05 -2.85
N ARG A 80 3.44 -9.22 -3.89
CA ARG A 80 3.67 -7.77 -3.77
C ARG A 80 2.62 -7.13 -2.84
N ALA A 81 1.34 -7.49 -2.98
CA ALA A 81 0.28 -6.99 -2.10
C ALA A 81 0.54 -7.36 -0.62
N PHE A 82 0.98 -8.58 -0.33
CA PHE A 82 1.38 -8.96 1.03
C PHE A 82 2.57 -8.15 1.55
N SER A 83 3.53 -7.81 0.71
CA SER A 83 4.71 -7.03 1.09
C SER A 83 4.38 -5.61 1.57
N HIS A 84 3.19 -5.08 1.23
CA HIS A 84 2.71 -3.77 1.72
C HIS A 84 2.61 -3.70 3.25
N ILE A 85 2.58 -4.85 3.95
CA ILE A 85 2.58 -4.87 5.42
C ILE A 85 3.80 -4.16 6.00
N SER A 86 4.93 -4.18 5.29
CA SER A 86 6.16 -3.53 5.71
C SER A 86 5.98 -2.01 5.88
N PHE A 87 5.55 -1.30 4.83
CA PHE A 87 5.37 0.14 4.93
C PHE A 87 4.10 0.52 5.71
N GLY A 88 3.02 -0.25 5.58
CA GLY A 88 1.75 0.04 6.24
C GLY A 88 1.84 -0.08 7.77
N ALA A 89 2.47 -1.15 8.27
CA ALA A 89 2.68 -1.34 9.70
C ALA A 89 3.71 -0.34 10.26
N LEU A 90 4.88 -0.23 9.63
CA LEU A 90 5.94 0.68 10.08
C LEU A 90 5.47 2.14 10.06
N GLY A 91 4.79 2.56 8.99
CA GLY A 91 4.25 3.91 8.88
C GLY A 91 3.21 4.21 9.95
N ALA A 92 2.30 3.28 10.21
CA ALA A 92 1.28 3.46 11.25
C ALA A 92 1.88 3.52 12.66
N LEU A 93 2.86 2.67 12.97
CA LEU A 93 3.58 2.71 14.25
C LEU A 93 4.36 4.03 14.42
N TYR A 94 4.99 4.52 13.35
CA TYR A 94 5.65 5.83 13.36
C TYR A 94 4.66 6.96 13.67
N LEU A 95 3.49 6.97 13.01
CA LEU A 95 2.47 7.99 13.21
C LEU A 95 1.83 7.93 14.61
N GLN A 96 1.78 6.76 15.26
CA GLN A 96 1.38 6.68 16.68
C GLN A 96 2.34 7.43 17.59
N LYS A 97 3.65 7.37 17.29
CA LYS A 97 4.68 8.05 18.08
C LYS A 97 4.81 9.54 17.72
N PHE A 98 4.56 9.90 16.45
CA PHE A 98 4.72 11.24 15.91
C PHE A 98 3.45 11.69 15.16
N PRO A 99 2.33 11.95 15.88
CA PRO A 99 1.02 12.22 15.26
C PRO A 99 0.99 13.50 14.41
N ASP A 100 1.83 14.49 14.73
CA ASP A 100 1.89 15.77 13.99
C ASP A 100 2.53 15.66 12.61
N THR A 101 3.09 14.50 12.25
CA THR A 101 3.82 14.31 10.99
C THR A 101 2.96 14.65 9.77
N LEU A 102 1.67 14.29 9.79
CA LEU A 102 0.75 14.54 8.67
C LEU A 102 0.35 16.01 8.54
N ASP A 103 0.50 16.81 9.60
CA ASP A 103 0.09 18.22 9.64
C ASP A 103 1.23 19.17 9.22
N LYS A 104 2.48 18.75 9.36
CA LYS A 104 3.68 19.52 9.02
C LYS A 104 4.14 19.16 7.59
N PRO A 105 4.05 20.07 6.59
CA PRO A 105 4.31 19.74 5.19
C PRO A 105 5.68 19.07 4.96
N LYS A 106 6.75 19.65 5.52
CA LYS A 106 8.11 19.12 5.39
C LYS A 106 8.25 17.72 5.99
N SER A 107 7.70 17.51 7.19
CA SER A 107 7.75 16.22 7.88
C SER A 107 6.94 15.14 7.09
N SER A 108 5.76 15.51 6.61
CA SER A 108 4.92 14.64 5.79
C SER A 108 5.61 14.24 4.47
N TRP A 109 6.32 15.17 3.83
CA TRP A 109 7.08 14.89 2.60
C TRP A 109 8.23 13.91 2.83
N VAL A 110 9.03 14.14 3.87
CA VAL A 110 10.13 13.22 4.24
C VAL A 110 9.57 11.84 4.60
N PHE A 111 8.51 11.80 5.39
CA PHE A 111 7.83 10.56 5.77
C PHE A 111 7.31 9.81 4.53
N ASN A 112 6.63 10.49 3.60
CA ASN A 112 6.17 9.91 2.34
C ASN A 112 7.32 9.28 1.55
N PHE A 113 8.43 10.02 1.36
CA PHE A 113 9.58 9.53 0.61
C PHE A 113 10.21 8.29 1.27
N VAL A 114 10.43 8.33 2.59
CA VAL A 114 10.99 7.18 3.32
C VAL A 114 10.08 5.95 3.20
N LEU A 115 8.77 6.13 3.35
CA LEU A 115 7.81 5.04 3.18
C LEU A 115 7.79 4.50 1.74
N ALA A 116 7.90 5.37 0.74
CA ALA A 116 7.95 4.96 -0.65
C ALA A 116 9.19 4.09 -0.94
N VAL A 117 10.34 4.42 -0.34
CA VAL A 117 11.55 3.60 -0.44
C VAL A 117 11.36 2.24 0.26
N VAL A 118 10.81 2.22 1.47
CA VAL A 118 10.50 0.95 2.20
C VAL A 118 9.53 0.10 1.38
N HIS A 119 8.50 0.70 0.81
CA HIS A 119 7.53 0.03 -0.05
C HIS A 119 8.21 -0.60 -1.26
N ALA A 120 9.00 0.18 -2.00
CA ALA A 120 9.71 -0.28 -3.18
C ALA A 120 10.68 -1.44 -2.89
N LEU A 121 11.46 -1.34 -1.81
CA LEU A 121 12.37 -2.40 -1.37
C LEU A 121 11.62 -3.69 -1.04
N ALA A 122 10.48 -3.60 -0.35
CA ALA A 122 9.67 -4.76 -0.01
C ALA A 122 9.06 -5.42 -1.25
N GLU A 123 8.59 -4.64 -2.23
CA GLU A 123 8.07 -5.17 -3.49
C GLU A 123 9.15 -5.81 -4.36
N VAL A 124 10.33 -5.17 -4.46
CA VAL A 124 11.48 -5.77 -5.17
C VAL A 124 11.87 -7.08 -4.53
N LEU A 125 11.98 -7.13 -3.20
CA LEU A 125 12.29 -8.35 -2.47
C LEU A 125 11.24 -9.45 -2.71
N ALA A 126 9.95 -9.11 -2.68
CA ALA A 126 8.87 -10.06 -2.97
C ALA A 126 8.98 -10.62 -4.40
N CYS A 127 9.29 -9.76 -5.39
CA CYS A 127 9.52 -10.20 -6.77
C CYS A 127 10.76 -11.10 -6.90
N VAL A 128 11.88 -10.71 -6.28
CA VAL A 128 13.12 -11.51 -6.30
C VAL A 128 12.88 -12.91 -5.74
N LEU A 129 12.24 -13.00 -4.56
CA LEU A 129 11.91 -14.28 -3.94
C LEU A 129 10.98 -15.12 -4.80
N PHE A 130 9.95 -14.50 -5.39
CA PHE A 130 9.03 -15.19 -6.28
C PHE A 130 9.72 -15.78 -7.51
N TYR A 131 10.53 -14.98 -8.22
CA TYR A 131 11.19 -15.42 -9.43
C TYR A 131 12.33 -16.42 -9.16
N ALA A 132 13.09 -16.25 -8.08
CA ALA A 132 14.11 -17.20 -7.67
C ALA A 132 13.51 -18.59 -7.36
N THR A 133 12.35 -18.63 -6.69
CA THR A 133 11.66 -19.91 -6.40
C THR A 133 10.97 -20.51 -7.63
N SER A 134 10.66 -19.69 -8.64
CA SER A 134 10.07 -20.17 -9.90
C SER A 134 11.10 -20.66 -10.92
N GLY A 135 12.38 -20.68 -10.57
CA GLY A 135 13.46 -21.12 -11.48
C GLY A 135 13.81 -20.10 -12.58
N THR A 136 13.35 -18.87 -12.46
CA THR A 136 13.65 -17.78 -13.41
C THR A 136 15.03 -17.19 -13.08
N ASN A 137 15.85 -16.96 -14.11
CA ASN A 137 17.15 -16.30 -13.92
C ASN A 137 16.94 -14.82 -13.57
N VAL A 138 17.15 -14.48 -12.29
CA VAL A 138 16.94 -13.14 -11.74
C VAL A 138 17.98 -12.13 -12.27
N GLU A 139 19.17 -12.57 -12.67
CA GLU A 139 20.23 -11.68 -13.19
C GLU A 139 19.77 -10.93 -14.45
N ASN A 140 19.00 -11.59 -15.31
CA ASN A 140 18.45 -10.98 -16.52
C ASN A 140 17.26 -10.05 -16.23
N MET A 141 16.78 -10.02 -14.99
CA MET A 141 15.63 -9.19 -14.57
C MET A 141 16.02 -7.92 -13.82
N PHE A 142 17.32 -7.60 -13.73
CA PHE A 142 17.79 -6.44 -12.96
C PHE A 142 17.06 -5.15 -13.36
N TYR A 143 16.99 -4.82 -14.64
CA TYR A 143 16.27 -3.65 -15.12
C TYR A 143 14.79 -3.67 -14.72
N VAL A 144 14.12 -4.80 -14.91
CA VAL A 144 12.70 -4.98 -14.60
C VAL A 144 12.44 -4.81 -13.10
N LEU A 145 13.26 -5.42 -12.25
CA LEU A 145 13.06 -5.41 -10.81
C LEU A 145 13.42 -4.06 -10.19
N PHE A 146 14.57 -3.49 -10.54
CA PHE A 146 15.04 -2.26 -9.89
C PHE A 146 14.49 -1.00 -10.55
N VAL A 147 14.37 -0.95 -11.87
CA VAL A 147 13.86 0.24 -12.56
C VAL A 147 12.35 0.22 -12.62
N LEU A 148 11.75 -0.82 -13.21
CA LEU A 148 10.28 -0.83 -13.33
C LEU A 148 9.61 -1.05 -11.98
N VAL A 149 9.93 -2.10 -11.22
CA VAL A 149 9.27 -2.33 -9.92
C VAL A 149 9.79 -1.33 -8.89
N GLY A 150 11.10 -1.23 -8.66
CA GLY A 150 11.66 -0.39 -7.60
C GLY A 150 11.37 1.09 -7.78
N PHE A 151 11.93 1.71 -8.81
CA PHE A 151 11.77 3.14 -9.04
C PHE A 151 10.32 3.53 -9.37
N GLY A 152 9.63 2.71 -10.18
CA GLY A 152 8.23 2.92 -10.49
C GLY A 152 7.34 2.90 -9.25
N THR A 153 7.59 1.99 -8.29
CA THR A 153 6.86 1.92 -7.03
C THR A 153 7.12 3.15 -6.16
N ILE A 154 8.33 3.71 -6.14
CA ILE A 154 8.60 4.95 -5.38
C ILE A 154 7.68 6.07 -5.89
N ILE A 155 7.66 6.32 -7.19
CA ILE A 155 6.84 7.39 -7.79
C ILE A 155 5.36 7.14 -7.52
N HIS A 156 4.90 5.93 -7.81
CA HIS A 156 3.51 5.53 -7.64
C HIS A 156 3.04 5.65 -6.18
N SER A 157 3.84 5.17 -5.24
CA SER A 157 3.56 5.25 -3.80
C SER A 157 3.47 6.71 -3.32
N MET A 158 4.37 7.57 -3.78
CA MET A 158 4.35 8.99 -3.39
C MET A 158 3.10 9.72 -3.91
N VAL A 159 2.65 9.40 -5.11
CA VAL A 159 1.40 9.94 -5.67
C VAL A 159 0.20 9.47 -4.85
N ASP A 160 0.09 8.16 -4.63
CA ASP A 160 -1.04 7.57 -3.89
C ASP A 160 -1.10 8.07 -2.44
N TYR A 161 0.06 8.22 -1.76
CA TYR A 161 0.11 8.83 -0.43
C TYR A 161 -0.42 10.26 -0.44
N THR A 162 -0.03 11.06 -1.43
CA THR A 162 -0.46 12.47 -1.53
C THR A 162 -1.97 12.57 -1.72
N LEU A 163 -2.55 11.71 -2.58
CA LEU A 163 -3.99 11.61 -2.76
C LEU A 163 -4.69 11.15 -1.47
N ALA A 164 -4.15 10.12 -0.81
CA ALA A 164 -4.69 9.61 0.44
C ALA A 164 -4.68 10.67 1.55
N LEU A 165 -3.58 11.45 1.66
CA LEU A 165 -3.47 12.52 2.63
C LEU A 165 -4.48 13.64 2.37
N ALA A 166 -4.70 14.00 1.10
CA ALA A 166 -5.72 14.99 0.73
C ALA A 166 -7.13 14.52 1.15
N VAL A 167 -7.49 13.28 0.82
CA VAL A 167 -8.77 12.68 1.22
C VAL A 167 -8.89 12.64 2.74
N TYR A 168 -7.87 12.14 3.44
CA TYR A 168 -7.86 12.05 4.90
C TYR A 168 -8.07 13.41 5.59
N LYS A 169 -7.39 14.47 5.13
CA LYS A 169 -7.54 15.82 5.68
C LYS A 169 -8.95 16.38 5.49
N VAL A 170 -9.59 16.12 4.34
CA VAL A 170 -10.99 16.53 4.09
C VAL A 170 -11.93 15.78 5.05
N LEU A 171 -11.77 14.47 5.21
CA LEU A 171 -12.60 13.67 6.10
C LEU A 171 -12.41 14.09 7.58
N ARG A 172 -11.18 14.40 7.99
CA ARG A 172 -10.87 14.85 9.38
C ARG A 172 -11.50 16.19 9.72
N LYS A 173 -11.59 17.12 8.76
CA LYS A 173 -12.22 18.44 8.97
C LYS A 173 -13.75 18.38 9.17
N ARG A 174 -14.38 17.28 8.73
CA ARG A 174 -15.84 17.10 8.83
C ARG A 174 -16.30 16.38 10.10
N ARG A 175 -15.38 15.95 10.93
CA ARG A 175 -15.62 15.36 12.26
C ARG A 175 -15.48 16.40 13.37
#